data_99fadf75df1bb17b04142f6b248cc801
#
_entry.id   99fadf75df1bb17b04142f6b248cc801
#
_cell.length_a   1.000
_cell.length_b   1.000
_cell.length_c   1.000
_cell.angle_alpha   90.00
_cell.angle_beta   90.00
_cell.angle_gamma   90.00
#
_symmetry.space_group_name_H-M   'P 1'
#
loop_
_entity.id
_entity.type
_entity.pdbx_description
1 polymer ?
#
loop_
_entity_poly.entity_id
_entity_poly.type
_entity_poly.pdbx_seq_one_letter_code
_entity_poly.pdbx_strand_id
1 'polypeptide(L)'
;FLEKYLPILRSCPFFMGLNDTEILSILHCVNAVKVSKASRSYIFKAGDSTEVMGLVLAGSTLIIQEDLWGHRNILSKCNAGDFFGEPYAATPGTVLNISVVAEEDCDILFLNIKRLLTSCPTACDHHQKLIRNLVSVLANKILILNDKITHVSKRSTRDKLLSYLSSESVKKSSLSFDIPFDRQQLARSEERRVGKECRSRW
;
A
#
# COMPACT_ATOMS: atom_id res chain seq x y z
N PHE A 1 -15.85 -19.67 -4.68
CA PHE A 1 -14.45 -19.54 -5.16
C PHE A 1 -13.63 -18.54 -4.32
N LEU A 2 -14.22 -17.43 -3.86
CA LEU A 2 -13.57 -16.45 -2.97
C LEU A 2 -13.70 -16.80 -1.48
N GLU A 3 -14.50 -17.77 -1.13
CA GLU A 3 -14.79 -18.20 0.26
C GLU A 3 -13.52 -18.57 1.05
N LYS A 4 -12.54 -19.19 0.39
CA LYS A 4 -11.26 -19.54 1.04
C LYS A 4 -10.45 -18.33 1.51
N TYR A 5 -10.72 -17.13 0.97
CA TYR A 5 -10.06 -15.88 1.35
C TYR A 5 -10.86 -15.04 2.36
N LEU A 6 -12.05 -15.49 2.78
CA LEU A 6 -12.85 -14.78 3.76
C LEU A 6 -12.10 -14.44 5.06
N PRO A 7 -11.22 -15.31 5.61
CA PRO A 7 -10.42 -14.94 6.78
C PRO A 7 -9.55 -13.70 6.56
N ILE A 8 -8.90 -13.60 5.40
CA ILE A 8 -8.10 -12.44 5.02
C ILE A 8 -8.98 -11.20 4.77
N LEU A 9 -10.09 -11.38 4.06
CA LEU A 9 -11.03 -10.30 3.77
C LEU A 9 -11.62 -9.70 5.05
N ARG A 10 -11.99 -10.53 6.03
CA ARG A 10 -12.48 -10.08 7.34
C ARG A 10 -11.44 -9.29 8.14
N SER A 11 -10.17 -9.69 8.07
CA SER A 11 -9.08 -9.00 8.77
C SER A 11 -8.69 -7.67 8.11
N CYS A 12 -9.13 -7.45 6.88
CA CYS A 12 -8.80 -6.26 6.13
C CYS A 12 -9.65 -5.06 6.59
N PRO A 13 -9.03 -3.91 6.95
CA PRO A 13 -9.75 -2.71 7.38
C PRO A 13 -10.80 -2.22 6.39
N PHE A 14 -10.61 -2.49 5.11
CA PHE A 14 -11.55 -2.11 4.05
C PHE A 14 -12.92 -2.78 4.20
N PHE A 15 -12.96 -4.03 4.68
CA PHE A 15 -14.21 -4.79 4.89
C PHE A 15 -14.70 -4.77 6.34
N MET A 16 -14.12 -3.92 7.18
CA MET A 16 -14.49 -3.84 8.60
C MET A 16 -15.99 -3.59 8.78
N GLY A 17 -16.62 -4.34 9.69
CA GLY A 17 -18.05 -4.22 10.00
C GLY A 17 -19.00 -4.85 8.98
N LEU A 18 -18.47 -5.62 8.03
CA LEU A 18 -19.24 -6.42 7.08
C LEU A 18 -19.16 -7.91 7.45
N ASN A 19 -20.27 -8.62 7.29
CA ASN A 19 -20.31 -10.07 7.40
C ASN A 19 -19.95 -10.74 6.06
N ASP A 20 -19.81 -12.07 6.04
CA ASP A 20 -19.36 -12.80 4.85
C ASP A 20 -20.26 -12.65 3.65
N THR A 21 -21.58 -12.69 3.87
CA THR A 21 -22.58 -12.55 2.79
C THR A 21 -22.55 -11.14 2.21
N GLU A 22 -22.37 -10.13 3.06
CA GLU A 22 -22.19 -8.74 2.66
C GLU A 22 -20.90 -8.53 1.86
N ILE A 23 -19.78 -9.12 2.32
CA ILE A 23 -18.48 -9.07 1.61
C ILE A 23 -18.63 -9.69 0.22
N LEU A 24 -19.17 -10.90 0.12
CA LEU A 24 -19.34 -11.59 -1.17
C LEU A 24 -20.27 -10.81 -2.12
N SER A 25 -21.37 -10.27 -1.59
CA SER A 25 -22.30 -9.44 -2.36
C SER A 25 -21.63 -8.19 -2.93
N ILE A 26 -20.84 -7.49 -2.10
CA ILE A 26 -20.09 -6.29 -2.53
C ILE A 26 -19.03 -6.64 -3.56
N LEU A 27 -18.29 -7.72 -3.39
CA LEU A 27 -17.27 -8.15 -4.35
C LEU A 27 -17.88 -8.39 -5.73
N HIS A 28 -19.09 -8.93 -5.78
CA HIS A 28 -19.84 -9.06 -7.02
C HIS A 28 -20.22 -7.69 -7.60
N CYS A 29 -20.75 -6.78 -6.78
CA CYS A 29 -21.17 -5.44 -7.22
C CYS A 29 -20.01 -4.62 -7.81
N VAL A 30 -18.83 -4.65 -7.18
CA VAL A 30 -17.65 -3.93 -7.66
C VAL A 30 -16.89 -4.67 -8.77
N ASN A 31 -17.46 -5.76 -9.27
CA ASN A 31 -16.85 -6.62 -10.30
C ASN A 31 -15.42 -7.06 -9.90
N ALA A 32 -15.33 -7.63 -8.71
CA ALA A 32 -14.06 -8.11 -8.18
C ALA A 32 -13.55 -9.31 -9.01
N VAL A 33 -12.29 -9.23 -9.47
CA VAL A 33 -11.67 -10.28 -10.27
C VAL A 33 -10.40 -10.76 -9.57
N LYS A 34 -10.34 -12.08 -9.31
CA LYS A 34 -9.13 -12.71 -8.78
C LYS A 34 -8.17 -13.09 -9.91
N VAL A 35 -6.89 -12.74 -9.75
CA VAL A 35 -5.81 -13.10 -10.66
C VAL A 35 -4.65 -13.67 -9.84
N SER A 36 -4.08 -14.78 -10.31
CA SER A 36 -2.81 -15.31 -9.77
C SER A 36 -1.66 -14.80 -10.62
N LYS A 37 -0.57 -14.40 -9.97
CA LYS A 37 0.64 -13.88 -10.60
C LYS A 37 1.85 -14.65 -10.10
N ALA A 38 2.68 -15.05 -11.03
CA ALA A 38 3.95 -15.70 -10.72
C ALA A 38 4.96 -14.68 -10.18
N SER A 39 5.88 -15.15 -9.35
CA SER A 39 7.00 -14.35 -8.84
C SER A 39 7.69 -13.54 -9.95
N ARG A 40 8.09 -12.34 -9.63
CA ARG A 40 8.76 -11.34 -10.51
C ARG A 40 7.92 -10.84 -11.70
N SER A 41 6.64 -11.21 -11.81
CA SER A 41 5.76 -10.67 -12.85
C SER A 41 5.24 -9.28 -12.48
N TYR A 42 5.09 -8.42 -13.49
CA TYR A 42 4.43 -7.12 -13.28
C TYR A 42 2.92 -7.30 -13.10
N ILE A 43 2.39 -6.59 -12.12
CA ILE A 43 0.95 -6.50 -11.82
C ILE A 43 0.43 -5.18 -12.39
N PHE A 44 1.11 -4.08 -12.05
CA PHE A 44 0.96 -2.77 -12.65
C PHE A 44 2.29 -2.30 -13.19
N LYS A 45 2.27 -1.53 -14.27
CA LYS A 45 3.47 -1.00 -14.90
C LYS A 45 3.42 0.51 -14.96
N ALA A 46 4.52 1.17 -14.63
CA ALA A 46 4.64 2.60 -14.79
C ALA A 46 4.39 3.01 -16.26
N GLY A 47 3.64 4.08 -16.45
CA GLY A 47 3.18 4.53 -17.77
C GLY A 47 1.77 4.07 -18.13
N ASP A 48 1.23 3.04 -17.49
CA ASP A 48 -0.16 2.61 -17.68
C ASP A 48 -1.13 3.45 -16.84
N SER A 49 -2.41 3.36 -17.15
CA SER A 49 -3.51 3.86 -16.31
C SER A 49 -4.29 2.68 -15.74
N THR A 50 -4.97 2.88 -14.60
CA THR A 50 -5.80 1.86 -13.99
C THR A 50 -7.07 2.44 -13.40
N GLU A 51 -8.18 1.70 -13.52
CA GLU A 51 -9.45 1.96 -12.82
C GLU A 51 -9.69 0.97 -11.67
N VAL A 52 -8.74 0.05 -11.46
CA VAL A 52 -8.85 -0.97 -10.41
C VAL A 52 -7.72 -0.82 -9.39
N MET A 53 -8.04 -1.05 -8.14
CA MET A 53 -7.06 -1.27 -7.08
C MET A 53 -6.84 -2.76 -6.86
N GLY A 54 -5.67 -3.15 -6.38
CA GLY A 54 -5.34 -4.52 -6.02
C GLY A 54 -5.36 -4.72 -4.51
N LEU A 55 -5.93 -5.85 -4.07
CA LEU A 55 -5.80 -6.40 -2.72
C LEU A 55 -5.01 -7.69 -2.80
N VAL A 56 -3.95 -7.81 -2.04
CA VAL A 56 -3.18 -9.05 -1.93
C VAL A 56 -3.95 -10.06 -1.09
N LEU A 57 -4.33 -11.19 -1.68
CA LEU A 57 -5.02 -12.29 -0.99
C LEU A 57 -4.04 -13.33 -0.44
N ALA A 58 -2.93 -13.56 -1.11
CA ALA A 58 -1.87 -14.47 -0.70
C ALA A 58 -0.56 -14.04 -1.35
N GLY A 59 0.57 -14.34 -0.70
CA GLY A 59 1.88 -13.89 -1.14
C GLY A 59 2.15 -12.42 -0.82
N SER A 60 3.11 -11.83 -1.55
CA SER A 60 3.51 -10.44 -1.35
C SER A 60 3.88 -9.75 -2.66
N THR A 61 3.76 -8.42 -2.68
CA THR A 61 4.09 -7.58 -3.83
C THR A 61 4.99 -6.42 -3.41
N LEU A 62 5.80 -5.93 -4.34
CA LEU A 62 6.65 -4.76 -4.16
C LEU A 62 6.14 -3.61 -5.02
N ILE A 63 5.99 -2.44 -4.41
CA ILE A 63 5.79 -1.19 -5.12
C ILE A 63 7.15 -0.61 -5.39
N ILE A 64 7.50 -0.46 -6.67
CA ILE A 64 8.81 0.00 -7.11
C ILE A 64 8.69 1.24 -7.98
N GLN A 65 9.72 2.05 -7.96
CA GLN A 65 9.94 3.13 -8.90
C GLN A 65 11.22 2.87 -9.66
N GLU A 66 11.15 2.90 -10.98
CA GLU A 66 12.31 2.75 -11.85
C GLU A 66 12.71 4.13 -12.39
N ASP A 67 14.00 4.44 -12.36
CA ASP A 67 14.52 5.65 -12.99
C ASP A 67 14.86 5.41 -14.48
N LEU A 68 15.21 6.47 -15.19
CA LEU A 68 15.58 6.40 -16.61
C LEU A 68 16.80 5.53 -16.89
N TRP A 69 17.60 5.21 -15.88
CA TRP A 69 18.77 4.35 -15.97
C TRP A 69 18.51 2.91 -15.56
N GLY A 70 17.25 2.57 -15.24
CA GLY A 70 16.85 1.23 -14.85
C GLY A 70 17.16 0.87 -13.38
N HIS A 71 17.52 1.84 -12.54
CA HIS A 71 17.67 1.58 -11.12
C HIS A 71 16.30 1.44 -10.49
N ARG A 72 16.11 0.36 -9.74
CA ARG A 72 14.88 0.06 -9.01
C ARG A 72 14.97 0.57 -7.57
N ASN A 73 14.01 1.39 -7.19
CA ASN A 73 13.85 1.84 -5.82
C ASN A 73 12.57 1.22 -5.25
N ILE A 74 12.70 0.41 -4.20
CA ILE A 74 11.54 -0.19 -3.52
C ILE A 74 10.94 0.88 -2.61
N LEU A 75 9.72 1.28 -2.89
CA LEU A 75 8.97 2.26 -2.11
C LEU A 75 8.24 1.61 -0.94
N SER A 76 7.64 0.44 -1.18
CA SER A 76 6.83 -0.28 -0.19
C SER A 76 6.70 -1.75 -0.56
N LYS A 77 6.42 -2.58 0.44
CA LYS A 77 5.99 -3.96 0.30
C LYS A 77 4.53 -4.05 0.74
N CYS A 78 3.72 -4.82 0.00
CA CYS A 78 2.35 -5.16 0.36
C CYS A 78 2.27 -6.66 0.63
N ASN A 79 1.77 -7.02 1.80
CA ASN A 79 1.54 -8.40 2.22
C ASN A 79 0.05 -8.75 2.08
N ALA A 80 -0.32 -9.99 2.35
CA ALA A 80 -1.72 -10.41 2.36
C ALA A 80 -2.57 -9.51 3.28
N GLY A 81 -3.67 -8.98 2.75
CA GLY A 81 -4.53 -7.98 3.39
C GLY A 81 -4.23 -6.53 3.03
N ASP A 82 -3.10 -6.23 2.38
CA ASP A 82 -2.74 -4.87 1.97
C ASP A 82 -3.28 -4.52 0.59
N PHE A 83 -3.54 -3.23 0.40
CA PHE A 83 -3.97 -2.64 -0.89
C PHE A 83 -2.86 -1.89 -1.58
N PHE A 84 -2.97 -1.83 -2.91
CA PHE A 84 -2.14 -1.01 -3.77
C PHE A 84 -2.93 -0.44 -4.95
N GLY A 85 -2.46 0.69 -5.50
CA GLY A 85 -3.02 1.31 -6.69
C GLY A 85 -4.25 2.18 -6.45
N GLU A 86 -4.75 2.31 -5.22
CA GLU A 86 -5.96 3.05 -4.87
C GLU A 86 -5.92 4.52 -5.33
N PRO A 87 -4.81 5.29 -5.14
CA PRO A 87 -4.78 6.68 -5.55
C PRO A 87 -4.97 6.86 -7.05
N TYR A 88 -4.40 5.96 -7.84
CA TYR A 88 -4.50 5.99 -9.30
C TYR A 88 -5.88 5.55 -9.78
N ALA A 89 -6.43 4.48 -9.18
CA ALA A 89 -7.75 3.99 -9.52
C ALA A 89 -8.87 4.98 -9.16
N ALA A 90 -8.67 5.78 -8.09
CA ALA A 90 -9.63 6.78 -7.63
C ALA A 90 -9.52 8.12 -8.38
N THR A 91 -8.43 8.37 -9.13
CA THR A 91 -8.18 9.64 -9.83
C THR A 91 -8.18 9.42 -11.34
N PRO A 92 -9.30 9.69 -12.02
CA PRO A 92 -9.41 9.47 -13.47
C PRO A 92 -8.31 10.18 -14.26
N GLY A 93 -7.75 9.50 -15.26
CA GLY A 93 -6.74 10.05 -16.14
C GLY A 93 -5.32 10.11 -15.57
N THR A 94 -5.13 9.64 -14.32
CA THR A 94 -3.80 9.58 -13.72
C THR A 94 -3.01 8.39 -14.26
N VAL A 95 -1.80 8.66 -14.71
CA VAL A 95 -0.84 7.66 -15.16
C VAL A 95 0.00 7.17 -13.97
N LEU A 96 0.23 5.87 -13.89
CA LEU A 96 1.09 5.26 -12.87
C LEU A 96 2.53 5.76 -13.02
N ASN A 97 3.09 6.34 -11.96
CA ASN A 97 4.52 6.67 -11.88
C ASN A 97 5.31 5.62 -11.08
N ILE A 98 4.65 4.51 -10.75
CA ILE A 98 5.19 3.36 -10.03
C ILE A 98 4.86 2.08 -10.79
N SER A 99 5.62 1.03 -10.54
CA SER A 99 5.25 -0.34 -10.94
C SER A 99 4.96 -1.18 -9.70
N VAL A 100 4.09 -2.17 -9.84
CA VAL A 100 3.83 -3.19 -8.81
C VAL A 100 4.26 -4.54 -9.36
N VAL A 101 5.13 -5.23 -8.63
CA VAL A 101 5.72 -6.51 -9.04
C VAL A 101 5.45 -7.56 -7.98
N ALA A 102 5.11 -8.77 -8.40
CA ALA A 102 5.01 -9.91 -7.49
C ALA A 102 6.41 -10.26 -6.93
N GLU A 103 6.58 -10.23 -5.62
CA GLU A 103 7.82 -10.65 -4.96
C GLU A 103 7.94 -12.18 -4.96
N GLU A 104 6.82 -12.83 -4.76
CA GLU A 104 6.62 -14.28 -4.79
C GLU A 104 5.32 -14.60 -5.56
N ASP A 105 4.99 -15.88 -5.74
CA ASP A 105 3.70 -16.24 -6.31
C ASP A 105 2.59 -15.69 -5.45
N CYS A 106 1.69 -14.93 -6.04
CA CYS A 106 0.66 -14.21 -5.30
C CYS A 106 -0.71 -14.30 -5.96
N ASP A 107 -1.75 -14.27 -5.11
CA ASP A 107 -3.14 -14.12 -5.50
C ASP A 107 -3.60 -12.70 -5.20
N ILE A 108 -4.15 -12.03 -6.19
CA ILE A 108 -4.59 -10.64 -6.11
C ILE A 108 -6.06 -10.56 -6.45
N LEU A 109 -6.80 -9.78 -5.69
CA LEU A 109 -8.17 -9.40 -5.98
C LEU A 109 -8.20 -7.97 -6.49
N PHE A 110 -8.59 -7.80 -7.75
CA PHE A 110 -8.81 -6.49 -8.33
C PHE A 110 -10.24 -6.01 -8.09
N LEU A 111 -10.37 -4.77 -7.63
CA LEU A 111 -11.63 -4.11 -7.30
C LEU A 111 -11.79 -2.84 -8.15
N ASN A 112 -12.89 -2.71 -8.86
CA ASN A 112 -13.18 -1.53 -9.65
C ASN A 112 -13.66 -0.39 -8.75
N ILE A 113 -12.80 0.61 -8.54
CA ILE A 113 -13.09 1.77 -7.67
C ILE A 113 -14.16 2.66 -8.25
N LYS A 114 -14.21 2.82 -9.55
CA LYS A 114 -15.25 3.62 -10.21
C LYS A 114 -16.65 3.07 -9.91
N ARG A 115 -16.81 1.74 -9.96
CA ARG A 115 -18.08 1.10 -9.58
C ARG A 115 -18.41 1.26 -8.11
N LEU A 116 -17.40 1.26 -7.24
CA LEU A 116 -17.59 1.52 -5.83
C LEU A 116 -18.07 2.94 -5.55
N LEU A 117 -17.54 3.94 -6.26
CA LEU A 117 -17.85 5.35 -6.07
C LEU A 117 -19.11 5.80 -6.81
N THR A 118 -19.49 5.11 -7.89
CA THR A 118 -20.76 5.37 -8.59
C THR A 118 -21.87 4.62 -7.85
N SER A 119 -22.78 5.37 -7.29
CA SER A 119 -23.88 4.90 -6.44
C SER A 119 -24.58 3.66 -7.00
N CYS A 120 -24.69 2.63 -6.18
CA CYS A 120 -25.62 1.55 -6.41
C CYS A 120 -27.05 2.14 -6.49
N PRO A 121 -27.86 1.82 -7.51
CA PRO A 121 -29.24 2.33 -7.63
C PRO A 121 -30.11 2.05 -6.40
N THR A 122 -29.72 1.04 -5.61
CA THR A 122 -30.42 0.60 -4.39
C THR A 122 -29.88 1.20 -3.11
N ALA A 123 -28.94 2.18 -3.17
CA ALA A 123 -28.34 2.85 -2.00
C ALA A 123 -28.08 1.88 -0.82
N CYS A 124 -27.42 0.75 -1.08
CA CYS A 124 -27.27 -0.27 -0.05
C CYS A 124 -26.29 0.20 1.03
N ASP A 125 -26.64 -0.01 2.31
CA ASP A 125 -25.83 0.36 3.47
C ASP A 125 -24.42 -0.18 3.42
N HIS A 126 -24.23 -1.32 2.76
CA HIS A 126 -22.92 -1.96 2.60
C HIS A 126 -21.95 -1.14 1.75
N HIS A 127 -22.42 -0.48 0.67
CA HIS A 127 -21.58 0.42 -0.13
C HIS A 127 -21.15 1.64 0.67
N GLN A 128 -22.04 2.21 1.47
CA GLN A 128 -21.70 3.35 2.32
C GLN A 128 -20.65 2.98 3.36
N LYS A 129 -20.77 1.81 3.99
CA LYS A 129 -19.76 1.28 4.92
C LYS A 129 -18.41 1.12 4.22
N LEU A 130 -18.41 0.53 3.02
CA LEU A 130 -17.18 0.28 2.25
C LEU A 130 -16.49 1.58 1.85
N ILE A 131 -17.24 2.60 1.41
CA ILE A 131 -16.71 3.92 1.08
C ILE A 131 -16.11 4.59 2.31
N ARG A 132 -16.77 4.54 3.47
CA ARG A 132 -16.23 5.06 4.74
C ARG A 132 -14.94 4.35 5.12
N ASN A 133 -14.89 3.03 4.99
CA ASN A 133 -13.70 2.24 5.26
C ASN A 133 -12.57 2.61 4.29
N LEU A 134 -12.86 2.80 3.00
CA LEU A 134 -11.87 3.25 2.01
C LEU A 134 -11.27 4.61 2.41
N VAL A 135 -12.12 5.58 2.78
CA VAL A 135 -11.66 6.89 3.24
C VAL A 135 -10.76 6.75 4.48
N SER A 136 -11.15 5.90 5.44
CA SER A 136 -10.34 5.65 6.64
C SER A 136 -9.00 5.00 6.32
N VAL A 137 -8.95 4.05 5.42
CA VAL A 137 -7.70 3.40 4.95
C VAL A 137 -6.80 4.42 4.26
N LEU A 138 -7.34 5.25 3.36
CA LEU A 138 -6.57 6.30 2.68
C LEU A 138 -6.06 7.36 3.65
N ALA A 139 -6.89 7.81 4.58
CA ALA A 139 -6.49 8.77 5.62
C ALA A 139 -5.35 8.22 6.47
N ASN A 140 -5.42 6.95 6.88
CA ASN A 140 -4.37 6.31 7.65
C ASN A 140 -3.05 6.19 6.86
N LYS A 141 -3.12 5.86 5.57
CA LYS A 141 -1.94 5.87 4.68
C LYS A 141 -1.32 7.27 4.57
N ILE A 142 -2.13 8.33 4.49
CA ILE A 142 -1.64 9.72 4.46
C ILE A 142 -0.92 10.06 5.77
N LEU A 143 -1.47 9.68 6.93
CA LEU A 143 -0.82 9.91 8.23
C LEU A 143 0.54 9.21 8.29
N ILE A 144 0.63 7.95 7.87
CA ILE A 144 1.89 7.20 7.82
C ILE A 144 2.90 7.87 6.87
N LEU A 145 2.45 8.37 5.72
CA LEU A 145 3.31 9.10 4.78
C LEU A 145 3.80 10.43 5.36
N ASN A 146 2.94 11.18 6.05
CA ASN A 146 3.31 12.43 6.72
C ASN A 146 4.35 12.20 7.82
N ASP A 147 4.19 11.14 8.63
CA ASP A 147 5.20 10.75 9.60
C ASP A 147 6.55 10.46 8.93
N LYS A 148 6.54 9.68 7.84
CA LYS A 148 7.76 9.39 7.07
C LYS A 148 8.41 10.65 6.53
N ILE A 149 7.63 11.57 5.95
CA ILE A 149 8.13 12.85 5.45
C ILE A 149 8.77 13.66 6.59
N THR A 150 8.12 13.73 7.74
CA THR A 150 8.64 14.45 8.91
C THR A 150 10.00 13.91 9.36
N HIS A 151 10.19 12.59 9.36
CA HIS A 151 11.48 12.00 9.73
C HIS A 151 12.55 12.24 8.66
N VAL A 152 12.19 12.08 7.39
CA VAL A 152 13.12 12.18 6.25
C VAL A 152 13.55 13.64 5.99
N SER A 153 12.72 14.62 6.30
CA SER A 153 13.00 16.05 6.08
C SER A 153 14.06 16.64 7.03
N LYS A 154 14.46 15.92 8.07
CA LYS A 154 15.53 16.37 8.97
C LYS A 154 16.86 16.41 8.24
N ARG A 155 17.70 17.42 8.59
CA ARG A 155 18.97 17.65 7.88
C ARG A 155 20.05 16.62 8.12
N SER A 156 20.19 16.15 9.37
CA SER A 156 21.22 15.17 9.73
C SER A 156 20.65 13.77 9.94
N THR A 157 21.44 12.75 9.67
CA THR A 157 21.10 11.35 9.96
C THR A 157 20.76 11.14 11.44
N ARG A 158 21.49 11.83 12.32
CA ARG A 158 21.21 11.80 13.76
C ARG A 158 19.81 12.33 14.08
N ASP A 159 19.41 13.48 13.49
CA ASP A 159 18.10 14.08 13.75
C ASP A 159 16.97 13.24 13.16
N LYS A 160 17.19 12.60 12.01
CA LYS A 160 16.25 11.65 11.41
C LYS A 160 16.00 10.48 12.35
N LEU A 161 17.08 9.87 12.86
CA LEU A 161 17.00 8.75 13.79
C LEU A 161 16.32 9.15 15.10
N LEU A 162 16.71 10.28 15.69
CA LEU A 162 16.08 10.77 16.92
C LEU A 162 14.59 11.08 16.72
N SER A 163 14.21 11.67 15.59
CA SER A 163 12.81 11.93 15.24
C SER A 163 12.00 10.63 15.13
N TYR A 164 12.56 9.61 14.48
CA TYR A 164 11.93 8.29 14.38
C TYR A 164 11.78 7.62 15.75
N LEU A 165 12.85 7.54 16.53
CA LEU A 165 12.84 6.90 17.85
C LEU A 165 11.89 7.62 18.83
N SER A 166 11.84 8.95 18.79
CA SER A 166 10.90 9.74 19.60
C SER A 166 9.45 9.44 19.22
N SER A 167 9.15 9.35 17.93
CA SER A 167 7.80 8.99 17.45
C SER A 167 7.40 7.59 17.89
N GLU A 168 8.30 6.61 17.78
CA GLU A 168 8.04 5.23 18.21
C GLU A 168 7.86 5.13 19.74
N SER A 169 8.65 5.88 20.51
CA SER A 169 8.49 5.97 21.98
C SER A 169 7.11 6.49 22.36
N VAL A 170 6.64 7.53 21.71
CA VAL A 170 5.29 8.08 21.93
C VAL A 170 4.20 7.08 21.55
N LYS A 171 4.30 6.47 20.36
CA LYS A 171 3.32 5.47 19.88
C LYS A 171 3.22 4.27 20.81
N LYS A 172 4.34 3.81 21.36
CA LYS A 172 4.40 2.65 22.27
C LYS A 172 4.25 3.04 23.74
N SER A 173 4.14 4.33 24.05
CA SER A 173 4.09 4.86 25.41
C SER A 173 5.19 4.29 26.32
N SER A 174 6.38 4.07 25.76
CA SER A 174 7.52 3.45 26.45
C SER A 174 8.84 4.03 25.95
N LEU A 175 9.81 4.18 26.86
CA LEU A 175 11.17 4.54 26.52
C LEU A 175 12.04 3.33 26.10
N SER A 176 11.53 2.12 26.34
CA SER A 176 12.17 0.86 25.92
C SER A 176 11.26 0.10 24.98
N PHE A 177 11.67 -0.10 23.75
CA PHE A 177 10.89 -0.75 22.71
C PHE A 177 11.78 -1.39 21.64
N ASP A 178 11.26 -2.44 21.02
CA ASP A 178 11.91 -3.08 19.89
C ASP A 178 11.56 -2.37 18.59
N ILE A 179 12.56 -2.20 17.73
CA ILE A 179 12.43 -1.69 16.37
C ILE A 179 12.65 -2.83 15.36
N PRO A 180 11.90 -2.88 14.24
CA PRO A 180 12.00 -3.97 13.26
C PRO A 180 13.24 -3.89 12.38
N PHE A 181 14.24 -3.08 12.75
CA PHE A 181 15.47 -2.86 11.98
C PHE A 181 16.69 -3.12 12.85
N ASP A 182 17.67 -3.84 12.29
CA ASP A 182 19.00 -3.89 12.89
C ASP A 182 19.78 -2.58 12.64
N ARG A 183 20.92 -2.40 13.36
CA ARG A 183 21.75 -1.19 13.22
C ARG A 183 22.26 -0.98 11.79
N GLN A 184 22.55 -2.06 11.07
CA GLN A 184 23.03 -1.97 9.69
C GLN A 184 21.90 -1.63 8.71
N GLN A 185 20.69 -2.13 8.95
CA GLN A 185 19.51 -1.79 8.16
C GLN A 185 19.12 -0.33 8.37
N LEU A 186 19.17 0.18 9.61
CA LEU A 186 18.97 1.59 9.91
C LEU A 186 20.02 2.47 9.20
N ALA A 187 21.30 2.11 9.27
CA ALA A 187 22.37 2.83 8.58
C ALA A 187 22.22 2.77 7.06
N ARG A 188 21.89 1.60 6.48
CA ARG A 188 21.70 1.43 5.02
C ARG A 188 20.47 2.12 4.47
N SER A 189 19.38 2.22 5.23
CA SER A 189 18.23 3.01 4.84
C SER A 189 18.57 4.50 4.70
N GLU A 190 19.59 4.95 5.41
CA GLU A 190 20.12 6.32 5.40
C GLU A 190 21.26 6.51 4.38
N GLU A 191 22.22 5.59 4.27
CA GLU A 191 23.38 5.69 3.35
C GLU A 191 22.95 5.68 1.87
N ARG A 192 21.90 4.94 1.48
CA ARG A 192 21.38 4.97 0.12
C ARG A 192 20.86 6.35 -0.31
N ARG A 193 20.53 7.25 0.64
CA ARG A 193 20.09 8.61 0.38
C ARG A 193 21.23 9.62 0.41
N VAL A 194 22.24 9.42 1.24
CA VAL A 194 23.41 10.32 1.36
C VAL A 194 24.45 10.07 0.27
N GLY A 195 24.61 8.83 -0.20
CA GLY A 195 25.58 8.48 -1.25
C GLY A 195 25.33 9.06 -2.63
N LYS A 196 24.11 9.60 -2.90
CA LYS A 196 23.78 10.27 -4.17
C LYS A 196 24.11 11.76 -4.17
N GLU A 197 24.15 12.43 -3.04
CA GLU A 197 24.47 13.87 -2.98
C GLU A 197 25.97 14.19 -3.03
N CYS A 198 26.83 13.24 -2.65
CA CYS A 198 28.29 13.46 -2.66
C CYS A 198 28.99 13.17 -3.99
N ARG A 199 28.30 12.65 -5.02
CA ARG A 199 28.94 12.37 -6.33
C ARG A 199 28.70 13.45 -7.41
N SER A 200 28.02 14.53 -7.10
CA SER A 200 27.78 15.62 -8.06
C SER A 200 28.64 16.87 -7.86
N ARG A 201 29.74 16.76 -7.14
CA ARG A 201 30.75 17.81 -7.04
C ARG A 201 32.15 17.21 -7.19
N TRP A 202 32.56 17.00 -8.43
CA TRP A 202 33.94 17.12 -8.97
C TRP A 202 33.87 17.07 -10.46
#